data_e16c38b31c037cfc067247b217347e38
#
_entry.id   e16c38b31c037cfc067247b217347e38
#
_cell.length_a   1.000
_cell.length_b   1.000
_cell.length_c   1.000
_cell.angle_alpha   90.00
_cell.angle_beta   90.00
_cell.angle_gamma   90.00
#
_symmetry.space_group_name_H-M   'P 1'
#
loop_
_entity.id
_entity.type
_entity.pdbx_description
1 polymer ?
#
loop_
_entity_poly.entity_id
_entity_poly.type
_entity_poly.pdbx_seq_one_letter_code
_entity_poly.pdbx_strand_id
1 'polypeptide(L)'
;MPSRLVDSNRANVDRLEQLQSYERIVAPVNGVITARNTDIGALIQADTTAPKEIFHLSAIRTLRIYVPVPEVYAPSVKTGAKVDVTLDAFPGQKFSGTLVRNANAIDPATRTLTVEVDVDNSSGRLMPGAYAFVHFKVPATNGAVTIPSNALLFRSEGLRVGVVRNSRVALLPVTVGQDYGDAVEVLSELSAQDAVIVNPSDSLANGAQVRVESRPANGVRQ
;
A
#
# COMPACT_ATOMS: atom_id res chain seq x y z
N MET A 1 8.92 -39.29 -54.55
CA MET A 1 7.88 -39.86 -53.68
C MET A 1 8.41 -40.46 -52.35
N PRO A 2 9.67 -40.88 -52.20
CA PRO A 2 10.16 -41.38 -50.88
C PRO A 2 10.27 -40.32 -49.78
N SER A 3 10.48 -39.03 -50.10
CA SER A 3 10.62 -37.97 -49.11
C SER A 3 9.36 -37.75 -48.23
N ARG A 4 8.17 -37.79 -48.82
CA ARG A 4 6.91 -37.58 -48.08
C ARG A 4 6.64 -38.68 -47.05
N LEU A 5 7.03 -39.93 -47.33
CA LEU A 5 6.87 -41.04 -46.39
C LEU A 5 7.86 -40.89 -45.20
N VAL A 6 9.09 -40.46 -45.50
CA VAL A 6 10.10 -40.17 -44.48
C VAL A 6 9.67 -39.02 -43.62
N ASP A 7 9.16 -37.94 -44.21
CA ASP A 7 8.68 -36.77 -43.47
C ASP A 7 7.47 -37.11 -42.59
N SER A 8 6.53 -37.94 -43.09
CA SER A 8 5.38 -38.42 -42.32
C SER A 8 5.81 -39.30 -41.11
N ASN A 9 6.76 -40.22 -41.36
CA ASN A 9 7.27 -41.08 -40.27
C ASN A 9 8.03 -40.26 -39.22
N ARG A 10 8.79 -39.26 -39.65
CA ARG A 10 9.50 -38.36 -38.73
C ARG A 10 8.52 -37.56 -37.85
N ALA A 11 7.49 -36.98 -38.47
CA ALA A 11 6.42 -36.29 -37.71
C ALA A 11 5.71 -37.24 -36.71
N ASN A 12 5.57 -38.52 -37.05
CA ASN A 12 5.00 -39.50 -36.13
C ASN A 12 5.93 -39.83 -34.95
N VAL A 13 7.23 -39.93 -35.17
CA VAL A 13 8.24 -40.12 -34.13
C VAL A 13 8.23 -38.89 -33.21
N ASP A 14 8.31 -37.69 -33.77
CA ASP A 14 8.28 -36.43 -32.99
C ASP A 14 7.01 -36.34 -32.13
N ARG A 15 5.86 -36.75 -32.65
CA ARG A 15 4.61 -36.82 -31.87
C ARG A 15 4.67 -37.82 -30.73
N LEU A 16 5.25 -38.99 -30.93
CA LEU A 16 5.38 -40.00 -29.91
C LEU A 16 6.38 -39.60 -28.82
N GLU A 17 7.49 -38.96 -29.20
CA GLU A 17 8.46 -38.37 -28.26
C GLU A 17 7.82 -37.25 -27.43
N GLN A 18 6.97 -36.42 -28.05
CA GLN A 18 6.21 -35.40 -27.31
C GLN A 18 5.27 -36.04 -26.28
N LEU A 19 4.56 -37.11 -26.65
CA LEU A 19 3.70 -37.84 -25.73
C LEU A 19 4.49 -38.46 -24.57
N GLN A 20 5.66 -39.04 -24.85
CA GLN A 20 6.55 -39.58 -23.85
C GLN A 20 7.09 -38.51 -22.89
N SER A 21 7.31 -37.28 -23.38
CA SER A 21 7.77 -36.18 -22.53
C SER A 21 6.78 -35.82 -21.42
N TYR A 22 5.48 -36.09 -21.61
CA TYR A 22 4.43 -35.84 -20.60
C TYR A 22 4.42 -36.84 -19.45
N GLU A 23 5.16 -37.99 -19.56
CA GLU A 23 5.36 -38.91 -18.44
C GLU A 23 6.13 -38.26 -17.28
N ARG A 24 6.85 -37.14 -17.58
CA ARG A 24 7.67 -36.47 -16.61
C ARG A 24 7.09 -35.07 -16.30
N ILE A 25 6.54 -34.92 -15.11
CA ILE A 25 6.05 -33.64 -14.62
C ILE A 25 7.24 -32.83 -14.08
N VAL A 26 7.51 -31.68 -14.66
CA VAL A 26 8.58 -30.77 -14.26
C VAL A 26 8.02 -29.46 -13.74
N ALA A 27 8.71 -28.86 -12.77
CA ALA A 27 8.35 -27.54 -12.26
C ALA A 27 8.62 -26.48 -13.34
N PRO A 28 7.62 -25.69 -13.77
CA PRO A 28 7.81 -24.66 -14.80
C PRO A 28 8.56 -23.43 -14.29
N VAL A 29 8.62 -23.24 -12.95
CA VAL A 29 9.27 -22.11 -12.27
C VAL A 29 9.96 -22.58 -11.00
N ASN A 30 10.90 -21.78 -10.52
CA ASN A 30 11.49 -21.99 -9.20
C ASN A 30 10.47 -21.60 -8.12
N GLY A 31 10.21 -22.50 -7.18
CA GLY A 31 9.22 -22.28 -6.13
C GLY A 31 9.26 -23.36 -5.06
N VAL A 32 8.27 -23.32 -4.18
CA VAL A 32 8.05 -24.32 -3.13
C VAL A 32 6.73 -25.03 -3.41
N ILE A 33 6.72 -26.35 -3.27
CA ILE A 33 5.50 -27.14 -3.34
C ILE A 33 4.72 -26.91 -2.04
N THR A 34 3.56 -26.26 -2.14
CA THR A 34 2.70 -25.92 -1.00
C THR A 34 1.59 -26.93 -0.76
N ALA A 35 1.23 -27.72 -1.77
CA ALA A 35 0.32 -28.85 -1.61
C ALA A 35 0.70 -29.99 -2.54
N ARG A 36 0.54 -31.24 -2.05
CA ARG A 36 0.69 -32.47 -2.79
C ARG A 36 -0.62 -33.26 -2.68
N ASN A 37 -1.34 -33.39 -3.77
CA ASN A 37 -2.67 -34.00 -3.81
C ASN A 37 -2.67 -35.38 -4.49
N THR A 38 -1.49 -35.99 -4.59
CA THR A 38 -1.32 -37.34 -5.17
C THR A 38 -0.29 -38.14 -4.40
N ASP A 39 -0.38 -39.47 -4.50
CA ASP A 39 0.57 -40.40 -3.90
C ASP A 39 1.06 -41.43 -4.94
N ILE A 40 2.12 -42.18 -4.58
CA ILE A 40 2.66 -43.25 -5.41
C ILE A 40 1.57 -44.30 -5.61
N GLY A 41 1.31 -44.67 -6.87
CA GLY A 41 0.27 -45.61 -7.25
C GLY A 41 -1.12 -44.98 -7.46
N ALA A 42 -1.29 -43.71 -7.25
CA ALA A 42 -2.55 -43.03 -7.57
C ALA A 42 -2.78 -42.98 -9.09
N LEU A 43 -3.98 -43.33 -9.52
CA LEU A 43 -4.40 -43.21 -10.91
C LEU A 43 -4.70 -41.76 -11.23
N ILE A 44 -4.02 -41.20 -12.21
CA ILE A 44 -4.26 -39.84 -12.73
C ILE A 44 -5.04 -39.95 -14.03
N GLN A 45 -6.26 -39.43 -14.02
CA GLN A 45 -7.12 -39.42 -15.20
C GLN A 45 -7.02 -38.04 -15.87
N ALA A 46 -6.52 -38.01 -17.09
CA ALA A 46 -6.39 -36.78 -17.88
C ALA A 46 -7.70 -36.34 -18.51
N ASP A 47 -8.69 -37.24 -18.59
CA ASP A 47 -9.94 -37.05 -19.34
C ASP A 47 -11.16 -36.82 -18.44
N THR A 48 -11.01 -35.97 -17.43
CA THR A 48 -12.12 -35.59 -16.54
C THR A 48 -12.52 -34.14 -16.76
N THR A 49 -13.83 -33.86 -16.60
CA THR A 49 -14.38 -32.49 -16.63
C THR A 49 -13.88 -31.61 -15.48
N ALA A 50 -13.23 -32.20 -14.47
CA ALA A 50 -12.61 -31.54 -13.34
C ALA A 50 -11.19 -32.12 -13.12
N PRO A 51 -10.15 -31.59 -13.78
CA PRO A 51 -8.78 -32.07 -13.59
C PRO A 51 -8.34 -31.86 -12.14
N LYS A 52 -7.86 -32.94 -11.51
CA LYS A 52 -7.34 -32.87 -10.15
C LYS A 52 -5.94 -32.27 -10.16
N GLU A 53 -5.75 -31.19 -9.41
CA GLU A 53 -4.42 -30.63 -9.16
C GLU A 53 -3.53 -31.67 -8.47
N ILE A 54 -2.35 -31.93 -9.03
CA ILE A 54 -1.40 -32.92 -8.50
C ILE A 54 -0.47 -32.27 -7.47
N PHE A 55 0.11 -31.12 -7.84
CA PHE A 55 0.99 -30.32 -7.00
C PHE A 55 0.59 -28.87 -7.09
N HIS A 56 0.60 -28.18 -5.97
CA HIS A 56 0.54 -26.71 -5.96
C HIS A 56 1.95 -26.17 -5.78
N LEU A 57 2.43 -25.39 -6.75
CA LEU A 57 3.75 -24.77 -6.76
C LEU A 57 3.60 -23.26 -6.62
N SER A 58 4.21 -22.70 -5.59
CA SER A 58 4.19 -21.25 -5.36
C SER A 58 5.58 -20.66 -5.50
N ALA A 59 5.70 -19.60 -6.32
CA ALA A 59 6.91 -18.78 -6.40
C ALA A 59 6.91 -17.81 -5.23
N ILE A 60 7.68 -18.12 -4.16
CA ILE A 60 7.62 -17.38 -2.90
C ILE A 60 8.74 -16.35 -2.72
N ARG A 61 9.68 -16.24 -3.68
CA ARG A 61 10.83 -15.31 -3.56
C ARG A 61 10.44 -13.84 -3.56
N THR A 62 9.44 -13.50 -4.35
CA THR A 62 8.84 -12.17 -4.37
C THR A 62 7.36 -12.33 -4.12
N LEU A 63 6.87 -11.76 -3.05
CA LEU A 63 5.45 -11.79 -2.73
C LEU A 63 4.77 -10.54 -3.27
N ARG A 64 3.56 -10.74 -3.78
CA ARG A 64 2.73 -9.72 -4.37
C ARG A 64 1.59 -9.39 -3.44
N ILE A 65 1.45 -8.13 -3.08
CA ILE A 65 0.37 -7.63 -2.24
C ILE A 65 -0.52 -6.75 -3.12
N TYR A 66 -1.80 -7.07 -3.18
CA TYR A 66 -2.80 -6.25 -3.85
C TYR A 66 -3.47 -5.37 -2.82
N VAL A 67 -3.37 -4.05 -2.99
CA VAL A 67 -3.90 -3.07 -2.04
C VAL A 67 -4.97 -2.23 -2.72
N PRO A 68 -6.22 -2.25 -2.23
CA PRO A 68 -7.25 -1.33 -2.67
C PRO A 68 -7.03 0.05 -2.03
N VAL A 69 -6.57 1.01 -2.81
CA VAL A 69 -6.33 2.40 -2.37
C VAL A 69 -7.57 3.24 -2.66
N PRO A 70 -8.17 3.92 -1.68
CA PRO A 70 -9.29 4.82 -1.90
C PRO A 70 -9.00 5.90 -2.95
N GLU A 71 -9.99 6.24 -3.77
CA GLU A 71 -9.89 7.19 -4.89
C GLU A 71 -9.22 8.52 -4.50
N VAL A 72 -9.51 9.02 -3.30
CA VAL A 72 -8.94 10.27 -2.76
C VAL A 72 -7.41 10.25 -2.71
N TYR A 73 -6.81 9.08 -2.47
CA TYR A 73 -5.35 8.92 -2.38
C TYR A 73 -4.72 8.44 -3.68
N ALA A 74 -5.51 8.06 -4.69
CA ALA A 74 -5.01 7.54 -5.95
C ALA A 74 -3.98 8.46 -6.65
N PRO A 75 -4.14 9.81 -6.67
CA PRO A 75 -3.17 10.70 -7.28
C PRO A 75 -1.79 10.70 -6.59
N SER A 76 -1.75 10.35 -5.31
CA SER A 76 -0.52 10.33 -4.49
C SER A 76 0.28 9.04 -4.64
N VAL A 77 -0.32 7.98 -5.20
CA VAL A 77 0.27 6.66 -5.31
C VAL A 77 0.95 6.50 -6.67
N LYS A 78 2.29 6.53 -6.68
CA LYS A 78 3.09 6.49 -7.90
C LYS A 78 3.86 5.19 -8.01
N THR A 79 3.92 4.62 -9.22
CA THR A 79 4.77 3.46 -9.52
C THR A 79 6.24 3.77 -9.20
N GLY A 80 6.93 2.81 -8.61
CA GLY A 80 8.30 2.96 -8.11
C GLY A 80 8.40 3.45 -6.66
N ALA A 81 7.29 3.88 -6.04
CA ALA A 81 7.29 4.31 -4.66
C ALA A 81 7.67 3.16 -3.71
N LYS A 82 8.52 3.46 -2.73
CA LYS A 82 8.84 2.56 -1.63
C LYS A 82 7.77 2.67 -0.55
N VAL A 83 7.36 1.53 -0.02
CA VAL A 83 6.36 1.42 1.03
C VAL A 83 6.89 0.54 2.17
N ASP A 84 6.43 0.82 3.38
CA ASP A 84 6.69 -0.05 4.52
C ASP A 84 5.54 -1.07 4.63
N VAL A 85 5.88 -2.34 4.81
CA VAL A 85 4.92 -3.43 4.99
C VAL A 85 5.11 -4.01 6.38
N THR A 86 4.02 -4.13 7.13
CA THR A 86 3.99 -4.74 8.46
C THR A 86 3.03 -5.92 8.48
N LEU A 87 3.35 -6.92 9.29
CA LEU A 87 2.51 -8.09 9.49
C LEU A 87 2.37 -8.34 10.99
N ASP A 88 1.20 -8.77 11.43
CA ASP A 88 0.94 -9.10 12.85
C ASP A 88 1.80 -10.26 13.34
N ALA A 89 2.18 -11.16 12.43
CA ALA A 89 3.11 -12.27 12.73
C ALA A 89 4.53 -11.81 13.10
N PHE A 90 4.91 -10.56 12.79
CA PHE A 90 6.23 -9.99 13.04
C PHE A 90 6.12 -8.60 13.69
N PRO A 91 5.69 -8.51 14.96
CA PRO A 91 5.48 -7.23 15.65
C PRO A 91 6.73 -6.37 15.64
N GLY A 92 6.58 -5.09 15.27
CA GLY A 92 7.67 -4.12 15.24
C GLY A 92 8.67 -4.28 14.08
N GLN A 93 8.51 -5.29 13.22
CA GLN A 93 9.35 -5.44 12.02
C GLN A 93 8.67 -4.79 10.81
N LYS A 94 9.48 -4.10 10.00
CA LYS A 94 9.06 -3.51 8.74
C LYS A 94 9.77 -4.22 7.59
N PHE A 95 9.01 -4.59 6.58
CA PHE A 95 9.53 -5.13 5.32
C PHE A 95 9.40 -4.05 4.25
N SER A 96 10.43 -3.91 3.42
CA SER A 96 10.37 -2.93 2.33
C SER A 96 9.63 -3.51 1.14
N GLY A 97 8.57 -2.82 0.71
CA GLY A 97 7.86 -3.09 -0.53
C GLY A 97 8.15 -2.02 -1.59
N THR A 98 7.88 -2.37 -2.84
CA THR A 98 7.92 -1.43 -3.97
C THR A 98 6.62 -1.52 -4.73
N LEU A 99 5.96 -0.40 -4.96
CA LEU A 99 4.79 -0.33 -5.83
C LEU A 99 5.24 -0.50 -7.28
N VAL A 100 4.87 -1.62 -7.88
CA VAL A 100 5.32 -1.98 -9.24
C VAL A 100 4.30 -1.61 -10.30
N ARG A 101 3.02 -1.64 -9.96
CA ARG A 101 1.93 -1.41 -10.90
C ARG A 101 0.67 -0.94 -10.19
N ASN A 102 -0.19 -0.23 -10.92
CA ASN A 102 -1.57 0.03 -10.53
C ASN A 102 -2.52 -0.34 -11.68
N ALA A 103 -3.80 -0.44 -11.39
CA ALA A 103 -4.82 -0.83 -12.36
C ALA A 103 -5.13 0.26 -13.40
N ASN A 104 -4.64 1.49 -13.23
CA ASN A 104 -4.97 2.68 -14.04
C ASN A 104 -6.49 2.94 -14.21
N ALA A 105 -7.31 2.35 -13.36
CA ALA A 105 -8.76 2.51 -13.34
C ALA A 105 -9.26 2.39 -11.90
N ILE A 106 -10.25 3.21 -11.56
CA ILE A 106 -10.97 3.12 -10.28
C ILE A 106 -12.08 2.09 -10.45
N ASP A 107 -12.17 1.15 -9.53
CA ASP A 107 -13.30 0.24 -9.43
C ASP A 107 -14.53 1.03 -8.95
N PRO A 108 -15.62 1.13 -9.75
CA PRO A 108 -16.77 1.93 -9.39
C PRO A 108 -17.58 1.36 -8.23
N ALA A 109 -17.47 0.06 -7.96
CA ALA A 109 -18.22 -0.58 -6.86
C ALA A 109 -17.56 -0.30 -5.51
N THR A 110 -16.22 -0.34 -5.45
CA THR A 110 -15.46 -0.17 -4.22
C THR A 110 -14.88 1.23 -4.05
N ARG A 111 -14.89 2.06 -5.11
CA ARG A 111 -14.26 3.38 -5.16
C ARG A 111 -12.77 3.33 -4.83
N THR A 112 -12.08 2.28 -5.29
CA THR A 112 -10.65 2.08 -5.03
C THR A 112 -9.85 1.87 -6.31
N LEU A 113 -8.57 2.29 -6.25
CA LEU A 113 -7.53 1.94 -7.21
C LEU A 113 -6.77 0.73 -6.69
N THR A 114 -6.79 -0.39 -7.40
CA THR A 114 -5.96 -1.54 -7.02
C THR A 114 -4.50 -1.28 -7.41
N VAL A 115 -3.61 -1.38 -6.43
CA VAL A 115 -2.17 -1.28 -6.62
C VAL A 115 -1.48 -2.59 -6.24
N GLU A 116 -0.38 -2.88 -6.93
CA GLU A 116 0.44 -4.07 -6.73
C GLU A 116 1.78 -3.67 -6.12
N VAL A 117 2.07 -4.25 -4.96
CA VAL A 117 3.29 -4.03 -4.21
C VAL A 117 4.08 -5.33 -4.17
N ASP A 118 5.30 -5.32 -4.71
CA ASP A 118 6.23 -6.43 -4.60
C ASP A 118 7.09 -6.29 -3.34
N VAL A 119 7.20 -7.39 -2.60
CA VAL A 119 8.02 -7.50 -1.39
C VAL A 119 9.04 -8.61 -1.59
N ASP A 120 10.33 -8.30 -1.36
CA ASP A 120 11.36 -9.33 -1.38
C ASP A 120 11.20 -10.30 -0.21
N ASN A 121 11.13 -11.58 -0.53
CA ASN A 121 11.05 -12.68 0.42
C ASN A 121 12.14 -13.72 0.14
N SER A 122 13.33 -13.28 -0.24
CA SER A 122 14.47 -14.16 -0.50
C SER A 122 14.84 -15.03 0.71
N SER A 123 14.55 -14.54 1.92
CA SER A 123 14.72 -15.28 3.18
C SER A 123 13.65 -16.34 3.44
N GLY A 124 12.55 -16.38 2.67
CA GLY A 124 11.45 -17.31 2.86
C GLY A 124 10.62 -17.11 4.15
N ARG A 125 10.80 -15.99 4.85
CA ARG A 125 10.14 -15.73 6.15
C ARG A 125 8.66 -15.40 6.02
N LEU A 126 8.28 -14.73 4.93
CA LEU A 126 6.90 -14.35 4.67
C LEU A 126 6.16 -15.49 3.99
N MET A 127 4.97 -15.80 4.47
CA MET A 127 4.13 -16.86 3.90
C MET A 127 3.10 -16.26 2.94
N PRO A 128 2.93 -16.82 1.73
CA PRO A 128 1.81 -16.46 0.86
C PRO A 128 0.46 -16.67 1.56
N GLY A 129 -0.49 -15.76 1.35
CA GLY A 129 -1.80 -15.80 1.99
C GLY A 129 -1.87 -15.13 3.36
N ALA A 130 -0.74 -14.65 3.91
CA ALA A 130 -0.74 -13.86 5.14
C ALA A 130 -1.35 -12.48 4.91
N TYR A 131 -2.02 -11.94 5.93
CA TYR A 131 -2.51 -10.57 5.93
C TYR A 131 -1.34 -9.59 6.20
N ALA A 132 -1.30 -8.51 5.45
CA ALA A 132 -0.25 -7.51 5.56
C ALA A 132 -0.82 -6.09 5.50
N PHE A 133 -0.24 -5.17 6.26
CA PHE A 133 -0.55 -3.75 6.23
C PHE A 133 0.51 -3.03 5.42
N VAL A 134 0.08 -2.22 4.45
CA VAL A 134 0.97 -1.44 3.60
C VAL A 134 0.85 0.04 3.96
N HIS A 135 1.97 0.63 4.35
CA HIS A 135 2.06 2.03 4.76
C HIS A 135 2.65 2.85 3.61
N PHE A 136 1.81 3.68 3.00
CA PHE A 136 2.22 4.62 1.97
C PHE A 136 2.69 5.92 2.61
N LYS A 137 3.81 6.46 2.14
CA LYS A 137 4.22 7.83 2.47
C LYS A 137 3.54 8.77 1.47
N VAL A 138 2.42 9.34 1.88
CA VAL A 138 1.75 10.38 1.09
C VAL A 138 2.51 11.68 1.36
N PRO A 139 3.05 12.36 0.32
CA PRO A 139 3.63 13.69 0.50
C PRO A 139 2.57 14.62 1.10
N ALA A 140 2.92 15.36 2.14
CA ALA A 140 2.07 16.44 2.61
C ALA A 140 1.79 17.40 1.45
N THR A 141 0.58 17.90 1.35
CA THR A 141 0.22 18.92 0.35
C THR A 141 1.19 20.09 0.49
N ASN A 142 1.80 20.53 -0.60
CA ASN A 142 2.79 21.63 -0.55
C ASN A 142 2.19 22.86 0.17
N GLY A 143 2.83 23.27 1.27
CA GLY A 143 2.39 24.39 2.09
C GLY A 143 1.40 24.06 3.20
N ALA A 144 0.95 22.82 3.31
CA ALA A 144 0.10 22.42 4.41
C ALA A 144 0.90 22.28 5.71
N VAL A 145 0.37 22.84 6.79
CA VAL A 145 0.93 22.75 8.15
C VAL A 145 -0.02 21.94 9.01
N THR A 146 0.49 20.96 9.74
CA THR A 146 -0.32 20.19 10.68
C THR A 146 -0.29 20.88 12.05
N ILE A 147 -1.47 21.16 12.59
CA ILE A 147 -1.65 21.76 13.92
C ILE A 147 -2.51 20.84 14.80
N PRO A 148 -2.40 20.93 16.14
CA PRO A 148 -3.32 20.24 17.03
C PRO A 148 -4.78 20.66 16.79
N SER A 149 -5.71 19.70 16.79
CA SER A 149 -7.14 19.97 16.52
C SER A 149 -7.75 20.96 17.52
N ASN A 150 -7.24 21.00 18.76
CA ASN A 150 -7.63 21.94 19.81
C ASN A 150 -7.06 23.38 19.63
N ALA A 151 -6.36 23.67 18.56
CA ALA A 151 -5.95 25.01 18.18
C ALA A 151 -6.99 25.73 17.28
N LEU A 152 -7.99 25.00 16.79
CA LEU A 152 -9.04 25.54 15.94
C LEU A 152 -10.05 26.37 16.73
N LEU A 153 -10.39 27.54 16.20
CA LEU A 153 -11.44 28.43 16.70
C LEU A 153 -12.61 28.45 15.74
N PHE A 154 -13.78 28.07 16.23
CA PHE A 154 -15.04 28.15 15.48
C PHE A 154 -15.70 29.51 15.77
N ARG A 155 -15.78 30.35 14.76
CA ARG A 155 -16.38 31.70 14.86
C ARG A 155 -17.57 31.84 13.90
N SER A 156 -18.40 32.84 14.13
CA SER A 156 -19.50 33.20 13.21
C SER A 156 -19.00 33.51 11.79
N GLU A 157 -17.80 34.02 11.67
CA GLU A 157 -17.16 34.33 10.38
C GLU A 157 -16.40 33.15 9.75
N GLY A 158 -16.47 31.96 10.38
CA GLY A 158 -15.82 30.75 9.90
C GLY A 158 -14.69 30.25 10.82
N LEU A 159 -13.96 29.25 10.33
CA LEU A 159 -12.88 28.58 11.04
C LEU A 159 -11.62 29.45 11.05
N ARG A 160 -11.01 29.62 12.22
CA ARG A 160 -9.82 30.43 12.41
C ARG A 160 -8.78 29.75 13.27
N VAL A 161 -7.53 30.19 13.16
CA VAL A 161 -6.43 29.80 14.05
C VAL A 161 -5.80 31.06 14.61
N GLY A 162 -5.54 31.07 15.90
CA GLY A 162 -4.79 32.12 16.57
C GLY A 162 -3.29 31.87 16.47
N VAL A 163 -2.56 32.83 15.90
CA VAL A 163 -1.09 32.82 15.89
C VAL A 163 -0.56 34.04 16.64
N VAL A 164 0.62 33.90 17.25
CA VAL A 164 1.28 35.01 17.92
C VAL A 164 2.33 35.61 16.99
N ARG A 165 2.13 36.86 16.61
CA ARG A 165 3.10 37.68 15.85
C ARG A 165 3.38 38.99 16.61
N ASN A 166 4.64 39.29 16.88
CA ASN A 166 5.06 40.48 17.63
C ASN A 166 4.33 40.65 19.00
N SER A 167 4.21 39.58 19.78
CA SER A 167 3.51 39.55 21.08
C SER A 167 2.01 39.91 21.00
N ARG A 168 1.41 39.84 19.82
CA ARG A 168 -0.02 40.08 19.60
C ARG A 168 -0.64 38.88 18.87
N VAL A 169 -1.91 38.69 19.13
CA VAL A 169 -2.71 37.64 18.47
C VAL A 169 -3.09 38.11 17.06
N ALA A 170 -2.85 37.24 16.07
CA ALA A 170 -3.44 37.37 14.75
C ALA A 170 -4.39 36.18 14.53
N LEU A 171 -5.66 36.46 14.26
CA LEU A 171 -6.66 35.43 13.92
C LEU A 171 -6.67 35.21 12.41
N LEU A 172 -6.10 34.14 11.94
CA LEU A 172 -6.03 33.79 10.52
C LEU A 172 -7.23 32.92 10.12
N PRO A 173 -7.92 33.21 9.02
CA PRO A 173 -8.90 32.31 8.45
C PRO A 173 -8.18 31.06 7.93
N VAL A 174 -8.72 29.89 8.21
CA VAL A 174 -8.06 28.64 7.80
C VAL A 174 -9.04 27.74 7.06
N THR A 175 -8.47 27.04 6.07
CA THR A 175 -9.14 25.91 5.41
C THR A 175 -8.51 24.63 5.90
N VAL A 176 -9.32 23.75 6.48
CA VAL A 176 -8.86 22.45 6.97
C VAL A 176 -8.81 21.47 5.80
N GLY A 177 -7.70 20.73 5.71
CA GLY A 177 -7.51 19.62 4.81
C GLY A 177 -7.87 18.28 5.48
N GLN A 178 -6.86 17.42 5.67
CA GLN A 178 -7.02 16.12 6.31
C GLN A 178 -7.14 16.25 7.84
N ASP A 179 -8.15 15.58 8.40
CA ASP A 179 -8.32 15.44 9.85
C ASP A 179 -7.71 14.08 10.30
N TYR A 180 -6.77 14.14 11.25
CA TYR A 180 -6.09 12.98 11.83
C TYR A 180 -6.62 12.64 13.24
N GLY A 181 -7.65 13.36 13.72
CA GLY A 181 -8.26 13.22 15.04
C GLY A 181 -7.63 14.13 16.11
N ASP A 182 -6.40 13.91 16.47
CA ASP A 182 -5.63 14.76 17.43
C ASP A 182 -4.95 15.96 16.76
N ALA A 183 -4.80 15.93 15.44
CA ALA A 183 -4.19 16.96 14.63
C ALA A 183 -4.97 17.15 13.33
N VAL A 184 -4.90 18.35 12.76
CA VAL A 184 -5.54 18.71 11.48
C VAL A 184 -4.56 19.36 10.54
N GLU A 185 -4.68 19.07 9.28
CA GLU A 185 -3.94 19.73 8.20
C GLU A 185 -4.61 21.06 7.85
N VAL A 186 -3.82 22.13 7.78
CA VAL A 186 -4.26 23.46 7.38
C VAL A 186 -3.66 23.79 6.02
N LEU A 187 -4.53 24.07 5.05
CA LEU A 187 -4.16 24.31 3.64
C LEU A 187 -3.96 25.81 3.30
N SER A 188 -4.15 26.69 4.28
CA SER A 188 -4.08 28.14 4.10
C SER A 188 -2.84 28.76 4.74
N GLU A 189 -2.67 30.07 4.65
CA GLU A 189 -1.54 30.96 4.95
C GLU A 189 -0.83 30.78 6.31
N LEU A 190 -0.73 29.54 6.83
CA LEU A 190 -0.02 29.22 8.05
C LEU A 190 1.40 28.76 7.71
N SER A 191 2.39 29.40 8.33
CA SER A 191 3.79 29.00 8.20
C SER A 191 4.16 27.98 9.29
N ALA A 192 5.07 27.05 8.97
CA ALA A 192 5.63 26.14 9.98
C ALA A 192 6.39 26.86 11.11
N GLN A 193 6.70 28.15 10.93
CA GLN A 193 7.38 28.99 11.93
C GLN A 193 6.38 29.80 12.79
N ASP A 194 5.08 29.79 12.45
CA ASP A 194 4.09 30.52 13.24
C ASP A 194 3.86 29.85 14.59
N ALA A 195 3.86 30.65 15.64
CA ALA A 195 3.53 30.18 16.99
C ALA A 195 2.00 30.09 17.13
N VAL A 196 1.47 28.88 17.07
CA VAL A 196 0.03 28.60 17.14
C VAL A 196 -0.43 28.53 18.61
N ILE A 197 -1.56 29.18 18.90
CA ILE A 197 -2.19 29.16 20.23
C ILE A 197 -3.02 27.88 20.35
N VAL A 198 -2.68 27.06 21.35
CA VAL A 198 -3.39 25.83 21.68
C VAL A 198 -4.41 26.09 22.79
N ASN A 199 -5.60 25.50 22.70
CA ASN A 199 -6.74 25.74 23.59
C ASN A 199 -7.08 27.25 23.73
N PRO A 200 -7.27 27.96 22.62
CA PRO A 200 -7.61 29.38 22.68
C PRO A 200 -8.96 29.60 23.37
N SER A 201 -9.06 30.67 24.18
CA SER A 201 -10.35 31.08 24.73
C SER A 201 -11.28 31.60 23.63
N ASP A 202 -12.59 31.32 23.78
CA ASP A 202 -13.60 31.86 22.85
C ASP A 202 -13.64 33.40 22.84
N SER A 203 -13.17 34.05 23.90
CA SER A 203 -13.04 35.51 23.99
C SER A 203 -11.78 36.08 23.33
N LEU A 204 -10.90 35.23 22.76
CA LEU A 204 -9.64 35.69 22.16
C LEU A 204 -9.91 36.65 21.00
N ALA A 205 -9.44 37.86 21.12
CA ALA A 205 -9.63 38.91 20.12
C ALA A 205 -8.38 39.11 19.24
N ASN A 206 -8.60 39.51 17.99
CA ASN A 206 -7.51 39.88 17.09
C ASN A 206 -6.79 41.13 17.64
N GLY A 207 -5.46 41.12 17.66
CA GLY A 207 -4.64 42.21 18.20
C GLY A 207 -4.43 42.19 19.72
N ALA A 208 -5.05 41.23 20.44
CA ALA A 208 -4.84 41.10 21.89
C ALA A 208 -3.36 40.87 22.20
N GLN A 209 -2.88 41.52 23.24
CA GLN A 209 -1.50 41.38 23.70
C GLN A 209 -1.39 40.08 24.52
N VAL A 210 -0.43 39.23 24.22
CA VAL A 210 -0.24 37.95 24.85
C VAL A 210 1.22 37.75 25.25
N ARG A 211 1.40 37.02 26.37
CA ARG A 211 2.71 36.54 26.76
C ARG A 211 2.83 35.08 26.32
N VAL A 212 3.89 34.78 25.58
CA VAL A 212 4.15 33.40 25.11
C VAL A 212 4.78 32.61 26.24
N GLU A 213 4.08 31.60 26.72
CA GLU A 213 4.67 30.53 27.53
C GLU A 213 4.92 29.34 26.61
N SER A 214 6.18 29.13 26.21
CA SER A 214 6.54 28.01 25.36
C SER A 214 6.40 26.69 26.12
N ARG A 215 5.41 25.89 25.79
CA ARG A 215 5.35 24.49 26.18
C ARG A 215 6.25 23.69 25.24
N PRO A 216 7.27 22.95 25.73
CA PRO A 216 8.05 22.10 24.87
C PRO A 216 7.10 21.14 24.14
N ALA A 217 7.22 21.04 22.81
CA ALA A 217 6.49 20.05 22.04
C ALA A 217 6.86 18.67 22.60
N ASN A 218 5.94 18.04 23.32
CA ASN A 218 6.11 16.64 23.71
C ASN A 218 6.20 15.84 22.40
N GLY A 219 7.38 15.25 22.20
CA GLY A 219 7.71 14.52 20.99
C GLY A 219 6.61 13.53 20.65
N VAL A 220 6.15 13.61 19.43
CA VAL A 220 5.43 12.54 18.76
C VAL A 220 6.32 11.31 18.90
N ARG A 221 5.89 10.34 19.67
CA ARG A 221 6.55 9.02 19.72
C ARG A 221 6.46 8.45 18.31
N GLN A 222 7.64 8.20 17.74
CA GLN A 222 7.84 7.49 16.49
C GLN A 222 7.28 6.07 16.54
#